data_5955c84f4ffca87902522e7bb655aa8e
#
_entry.id   5955c84f4ffca87902522e7bb655aa8e
#
_cell.length_a   1.000
_cell.length_b   1.000
_cell.length_c   1.000
_cell.angle_alpha   90.00
_cell.angle_beta   90.00
_cell.angle_gamma   90.00
#
_symmetry.space_group_name_H-M   'P 1'
#
loop_
_entity.id
_entity.type
_entity.pdbx_description
1 polymer ?
#
loop_
_entity_poly.entity_id
_entity_poly.type
_entity_poly.pdbx_seq_one_letter_code
_entity_poly.pdbx_strand_id
1 'polypeptide(L)' 'MKTTGRVNGIISNIVIVKADGPVAQNEICYVWTGDTKMMAEVIKVIGDDAYVQVYDSTREIGRAHV' A
#
# COMPACT_ATOMS: atom_id res chain seq x y z
N MET A 1 9.74 8.94 11.28
CA MET A 1 8.95 9.84 10.49
C MET A 1 7.99 9.09 9.59
N LYS A 2 6.81 9.58 9.47
CA LYS A 2 5.79 8.87 8.71
C LYS A 2 5.55 9.54 7.38
N THR A 3 5.64 8.78 6.32
CA THR A 3 5.33 9.27 4.99
C THR A 3 3.89 8.92 4.65
N THR A 4 3.18 9.89 4.13
CA THR A 4 1.83 9.66 3.65
C THR A 4 1.79 9.90 2.16
N GLY A 5 0.63 9.65 1.57
CA GLY A 5 0.48 9.85 0.15
C GLY A 5 -0.95 9.69 -0.26
N ARG A 6 -1.15 9.77 -1.56
CA ARG A 6 -2.47 9.68 -2.14
C ARG A 6 -2.50 8.64 -3.22
N VAL A 7 -3.57 7.88 -3.28
CA VAL A 7 -3.74 6.90 -4.35
C VAL A 7 -3.92 7.63 -5.66
N ASN A 8 -3.10 7.28 -6.63
CA ASN A 8 -3.09 7.91 -7.93
C ASN A 8 -3.58 6.97 -9.02
N GLY A 9 -3.66 5.69 -8.74
CA GLY A 9 -4.12 4.73 -9.72
C GLY A 9 -4.17 3.35 -9.12
N ILE A 10 -4.90 2.46 -9.74
CA ILE A 10 -5.02 1.08 -9.30
C ILE A 10 -4.97 0.19 -10.51
N ILE A 11 -4.08 -0.79 -10.49
CA ILE A 11 -3.97 -1.77 -11.55
C ILE A 11 -3.98 -3.13 -10.90
N SER A 12 -5.08 -3.85 -11.06
CA SER A 12 -5.24 -5.14 -10.41
C SER A 12 -5.12 -4.94 -8.90
N ASN A 13 -4.18 -5.61 -8.24
CA ASN A 13 -3.99 -5.41 -6.81
C ASN A 13 -2.80 -4.50 -6.51
N ILE A 14 -2.34 -3.78 -7.53
CA ILE A 14 -1.26 -2.81 -7.36
C ILE A 14 -1.85 -1.42 -7.28
N VAL A 15 -1.50 -0.71 -6.25
CA VAL A 15 -1.96 0.65 -6.04
C VAL A 15 -0.78 1.58 -6.24
N ILE A 16 -0.97 2.58 -7.07
CA ILE A 16 0.08 3.56 -7.33
C ILE A 16 -0.20 4.76 -6.44
N VAL A 17 0.75 5.05 -5.59
CA VAL A 17 0.60 6.10 -4.58
C VAL A 17 1.59 7.20 -4.86
N LYS A 18 1.09 8.43 -4.90
CA LYS A 18 1.95 9.59 -4.97
C LYS A 18 2.39 9.88 -3.54
N ALA A 19 3.64 9.63 -3.24
CA ALA A 19 4.13 9.76 -1.88
C ALA A 19 4.52 11.18 -1.56
N ASP A 20 4.29 11.58 -0.32
CA ASP A 20 4.62 12.92 0.14
C ASP A 20 6.02 13.00 0.72
N GLY A 21 6.70 11.90 0.80
CA GLY A 21 8.03 11.86 1.37
C GLY A 21 8.75 10.59 0.96
N PRO A 22 9.89 10.33 1.57
CA PRO A 22 10.68 9.16 1.18
C PRO A 22 9.98 7.86 1.50
N VAL A 23 10.07 6.95 0.56
CA VAL A 23 9.50 5.61 0.68
C VAL A 23 10.53 4.63 0.17
N ALA A 24 10.69 3.52 0.86
CA ALA A 24 11.67 2.53 0.48
C ALA A 24 10.99 1.29 -0.06
N GLN A 25 11.66 0.64 -1.01
CA GLN A 25 11.19 -0.63 -1.53
C GLN A 25 11.19 -1.66 -0.40
N ASN A 26 10.19 -2.52 -0.41
CA ASN A 26 9.99 -3.58 0.59
C ASN A 26 9.46 -3.06 1.92
N GLU A 27 9.13 -1.80 1.98
CA GLU A 27 8.56 -1.23 3.18
C GLU A 27 7.09 -1.61 3.30
N ILE A 28 6.65 -1.91 4.49
CA ILE A 28 5.24 -2.23 4.73
C ILE A 28 4.49 -0.94 4.97
N CYS A 29 3.31 -0.86 4.38
CA CYS A 29 2.48 0.32 4.55
C CYS A 29 1.03 -0.11 4.61
N TYR A 30 0.15 0.86 4.76
CA TYR A 30 -1.27 0.58 4.86
C TYR A 30 -2.03 1.47 3.90
N VAL A 31 -3.02 0.89 3.27
CA VAL A 31 -3.90 1.61 2.34
C VAL A 31 -5.27 1.64 2.96
N TRP A 32 -5.85 2.83 3.01
CA TRP A 32 -7.18 3.00 3.58
C TRP A 32 -8.20 3.10 2.47
N THR A 33 -9.29 2.35 2.60
CA THR A 33 -10.43 2.48 1.71
C THR A 33 -11.63 2.69 2.61
N GLY A 34 -12.09 3.93 2.66
CA GLY A 34 -13.13 4.26 3.63
C GLY A 34 -12.61 4.02 5.02
N ASP A 35 -13.26 3.14 5.74
CA ASP A 35 -12.85 2.80 7.10
C ASP A 35 -11.97 1.58 7.18
N THR A 36 -11.67 0.98 6.06
CA THR A 36 -10.91 -0.26 6.05
C THR A 36 -9.44 0.00 5.81
N LYS A 37 -8.63 -0.58 6.65
CA LYS A 37 -7.19 -0.47 6.54
C LYS A 37 -6.64 -1.79 6.02
N MET A 38 -5.91 -1.73 4.92
CA MET A 38 -5.34 -2.91 4.31
C MET A 38 -3.83 -2.83 4.32
N MET A 39 -3.20 -3.93 4.66
CA MET A 39 -1.75 -3.99 4.66
C MET A 39 -1.23 -4.13 3.25
N ALA A 40 -0.12 -3.48 2.98
CA ALA A 40 0.46 -3.49 1.66
C ALA A 40 1.97 -3.39 1.76
N GLU A 41 2.63 -3.71 0.67
CA GLU A 41 4.08 -3.66 0.60
C GLU A 41 4.50 -2.84 -0.60
N VAL A 42 5.49 -1.98 -0.41
CA VAL A 42 6.04 -1.19 -1.50
C VAL A 42 6.93 -2.10 -2.34
N ILE A 43 6.55 -2.33 -3.59
CA ILE A 43 7.32 -3.21 -4.44
C ILE A 43 8.23 -2.47 -5.39
N LYS A 44 7.99 -1.18 -5.59
CA LYS A 44 8.78 -0.41 -6.54
C LYS A 44 8.56 1.07 -6.30
N VAL A 45 9.59 1.84 -6.48
CA VAL A 45 9.49 3.29 -6.33
C VAL A 45 10.10 3.93 -7.57
N ILE A 46 9.35 4.81 -8.21
CA ILE A 46 9.82 5.54 -9.36
C ILE A 46 9.51 7.01 -9.11
N GLY A 47 10.54 7.81 -8.86
CA GLY A 47 10.32 9.21 -8.52
C GLY A 47 9.50 9.31 -7.26
N ASP A 48 8.37 10.00 -7.36
CA ASP A 48 7.46 10.15 -6.23
C ASP A 48 6.39 9.08 -6.19
N ASP A 49 6.40 8.19 -7.17
CA ASP A 49 5.35 7.19 -7.26
C ASP A 49 5.80 5.89 -6.62
N ALA A 50 5.03 5.42 -5.67
CA ALA A 50 5.27 4.16 -5.03
C ALA A 50 4.25 3.15 -5.55
N TYR A 51 4.74 2.03 -6.02
CA TYR A 51 3.89 0.94 -6.47
C TYR A 51 3.74 -0.01 -5.31
N VAL A 52 2.52 -0.16 -4.86
CA VAL A 52 2.23 -0.83 -3.61
C VAL A 52 1.34 -2.02 -3.89
N GLN A 53 1.78 -3.18 -3.46
CA GLN A 53 0.97 -4.38 -3.62
C GLN A 53 0.13 -4.57 -2.37
N VAL A 54 -1.18 -4.55 -2.54
CA VAL A 54 -2.10 -4.72 -1.43
C VAL A 54 -2.33 -6.19 -1.23
N TYR A 55 -2.18 -6.65 -0.03
CA TYR A 55 -2.51 -8.02 0.30
C TYR A 55 -4.02 -8.12 0.41
N ASP A 56 -4.57 -9.10 -0.26
CA ASP A 56 -5.99 -9.34 -0.16
C ASP A 56 -6.24 -10.00 1.17
N SER A 57 -6.23 -9.18 2.16
CA SER A 57 -6.15 -9.69 3.50
C SER A 57 -7.49 -9.89 4.14
N THR A 58 -8.53 -9.38 3.53
CA THR A 58 -9.82 -9.44 4.17
C THR A 58 -10.16 -10.87 4.52
N ARG A 59 -9.95 -11.75 3.58
CA ARG A 59 -10.24 -13.13 3.82
C ARG A 59 -9.11 -13.83 4.50
N GLU A 60 -7.91 -13.64 4.00
CA GLU A 60 -6.80 -14.35 4.55
C GLU A 60 -6.54 -13.97 5.95
N ILE A 61 -6.50 -12.71 6.21
CA ILE A 61 -6.22 -12.27 7.55
C ILE A 61 -7.33 -12.59 8.48
N GLY A 62 -8.53 -12.47 8.00
CA GLY A 62 -9.69 -12.80 8.83
C GLY A 62 -9.64 -14.21 9.32
N ARG A 63 -8.92 -15.07 8.63
CA ARG A 63 -8.81 -16.43 9.04
C ARG A 63 -7.48 -16.77 9.51
N ALA A 64 -6.57 -16.23 8.84
CA ALA A 64 -5.27 -16.57 9.17
C ALA A 64 -4.89 -15.97 10.43
N HIS A 65 -5.08 -15.56 10.47
CA HIS A 65 -4.57 -15.17 11.30
C HIS A 65 -4.80 -15.22 12.23
N VAL A 66 -5.39 -15.38 11.73
CA VAL A 66 -5.64 -15.52 12.24
C VAL A 66 -5.42 -15.78 12.66
#